data_447fd12874653e3682ee0352f44a7ffc
#
_entry.id   447fd12874653e3682ee0352f44a7ffc
#
_cell.length_a   1.000
_cell.length_b   1.000
_cell.length_c   1.000
_cell.angle_alpha   90.00
_cell.angle_beta   90.00
_cell.angle_gamma   90.00
#
_symmetry.space_group_name_H-M   'P 1'
#
loop_
_entity.id
_entity.type
_entity.pdbx_description
1 polymer ?
#
loop_
_entity_poly.entity_id
_entity_poly.type
_entity_poly.pdbx_seq_one_letter_code
_entity_poly.pdbx_strand_id
1 'polypeptide(L)'
;MPAMLSDELGPWMETRGWMLPAEALDRLELLLGLWVRYGAAMNLSGARTRAEFLPQVLDGLDTAWLVRTKVGEGPELRWVDFGSGGGFPSLVVAAVGAWSMMLLEPRQKRSGFLELALRSIGRGSIGVRTARLERATWDTEPANGFLADVDADRRIVSARAVWAPEAWLENASHVVGTGGHVVLHLSGAESPEKYGARASVASQRGTVALVDAQRAG
;
A
#
# COMPACT_ATOMS: atom_id res chain seq x y z
N MET A 1 14.02 -17.49 22.54
CA MET A 1 12.68 -17.34 21.95
C MET A 1 12.82 -16.34 20.79
N PRO A 2 12.12 -16.49 19.68
CA PRO A 2 12.11 -15.41 18.67
C PRO A 2 11.55 -14.14 19.32
N ALA A 3 12.09 -12.97 18.93
CA ALA A 3 11.60 -11.68 19.40
C ALA A 3 10.11 -11.54 19.03
N MET A 4 9.31 -10.94 19.90
CA MET A 4 7.92 -10.61 19.57
C MET A 4 7.89 -9.48 18.57
N LEU A 5 6.92 -9.46 17.66
CA LEU A 5 6.80 -8.40 16.67
C LEU A 5 6.63 -7.01 17.31
N SER A 6 5.98 -6.93 18.46
CA SER A 6 5.89 -5.71 19.28
C SER A 6 7.25 -5.14 19.63
N ASP A 7 8.24 -5.99 19.95
CA ASP A 7 9.58 -5.57 20.32
C ASP A 7 10.35 -5.08 19.08
N GLU A 8 10.18 -5.79 17.94
CA GLU A 8 10.79 -5.42 16.66
C GLU A 8 10.25 -4.11 16.11
N LEU A 9 8.97 -3.80 16.33
CA LEU A 9 8.31 -2.58 15.86
C LEU A 9 8.31 -1.44 16.91
N GLY A 10 8.70 -1.70 18.15
CA GLY A 10 8.75 -0.73 19.25
C GLY A 10 9.40 0.60 18.85
N PRO A 11 10.64 0.60 18.35
CA PRO A 11 11.34 1.83 17.95
C PRO A 11 10.60 2.62 16.85
N TRP A 12 9.93 1.92 15.93
CA TRP A 12 9.12 2.55 14.90
C TRP A 12 7.87 3.21 15.49
N MET A 13 7.14 2.49 16.36
CA MET A 13 5.94 2.99 17.02
C MET A 13 6.24 4.26 17.85
N GLU A 14 7.34 4.26 18.60
CA GLU A 14 7.80 5.42 19.37
C GLU A 14 8.14 6.60 18.45
N THR A 15 8.93 6.37 17.40
CA THR A 15 9.34 7.41 16.45
C THR A 15 8.17 8.06 15.73
N ARG A 16 7.16 7.27 15.36
CA ARG A 16 5.96 7.74 14.64
C ARG A 16 4.85 8.22 15.57
N GLY A 17 4.95 8.01 16.87
CA GLY A 17 3.89 8.32 17.82
C GLY A 17 2.61 7.57 17.53
N TRP A 18 2.71 6.34 16.99
CA TRP A 18 1.56 5.52 16.64
C TRP A 18 1.70 4.11 17.23
N MET A 19 1.07 3.92 18.38
CA MET A 19 0.98 2.61 19.02
C MET A 19 -0.03 1.74 18.28
N LEU A 20 0.44 0.64 17.71
CA LEU A 20 -0.42 -0.34 17.04
C LEU A 20 -1.18 -1.17 18.09
N PRO A 21 -2.50 -1.37 17.92
CA PRO A 21 -3.25 -2.25 18.79
C PRO A 21 -2.80 -3.72 18.64
N ALA A 22 -2.97 -4.50 19.67
CA ALA A 22 -2.58 -5.93 19.69
C ALA A 22 -3.13 -6.69 18.46
N GLU A 23 -4.38 -6.43 18.10
CA GLU A 23 -5.01 -7.06 16.93
C GLU A 23 -4.29 -6.74 15.60
N ALA A 24 -3.77 -5.53 15.45
CA ALA A 24 -2.98 -5.16 14.27
C ALA A 24 -1.61 -5.88 14.26
N LEU A 25 -0.98 -6.01 15.43
CA LEU A 25 0.26 -6.79 15.59
C LEU A 25 0.04 -8.26 15.27
N ASP A 26 -1.05 -8.86 15.75
CA ASP A 26 -1.42 -10.25 15.44
C ASP A 26 -1.65 -10.45 13.93
N ARG A 27 -2.32 -9.52 13.26
CA ARG A 27 -2.50 -9.56 11.80
C ARG A 27 -1.17 -9.49 11.05
N LEU A 28 -0.26 -8.61 11.48
CA LEU A 28 1.08 -8.49 10.87
C LEU A 28 1.90 -9.75 11.09
N GLU A 29 1.81 -10.38 12.26
CA GLU A 29 2.48 -11.64 12.57
C GLU A 29 2.00 -12.75 11.65
N LEU A 30 0.67 -12.88 11.46
CA LEU A 30 0.09 -13.82 10.50
C LEU A 30 0.59 -13.58 9.07
N LEU A 31 0.65 -12.33 8.62
CA LEU A 31 1.18 -11.97 7.30
C LEU A 31 2.65 -12.36 7.14
N LEU A 32 3.48 -12.10 8.15
CA LEU A 32 4.89 -12.51 8.14
C LEU A 32 5.02 -14.04 7.98
N GLY A 33 4.21 -14.81 8.71
CA GLY A 33 4.17 -16.27 8.56
C GLY A 33 3.77 -16.70 7.14
N LEU A 34 2.79 -16.05 6.53
CA LEU A 34 2.36 -16.33 5.15
C LEU A 34 3.45 -15.98 4.12
N TRP A 35 4.10 -14.81 4.24
CA TRP A 35 5.18 -14.42 3.34
C TRP A 35 6.38 -15.36 3.43
N VAL A 36 6.79 -15.76 4.62
CA VAL A 36 7.87 -16.74 4.79
C VAL A 36 7.50 -18.08 4.15
N ARG A 37 6.25 -18.55 4.35
CA ARG A 37 5.77 -19.82 3.83
C ARG A 37 5.62 -19.85 2.32
N TYR A 38 5.07 -18.80 1.72
CA TYR A 38 4.71 -18.77 0.30
C TYR A 38 5.62 -17.93 -0.59
N GLY A 39 6.48 -17.08 0.02
CA GLY A 39 7.27 -16.07 -0.68
C GLY A 39 8.13 -16.63 -1.81
N ALA A 40 8.82 -17.75 -1.56
CA ALA A 40 9.66 -18.40 -2.57
C ALA A 40 8.83 -19.06 -3.67
N ALA A 41 7.83 -19.87 -3.29
CA ALA A 41 7.03 -20.67 -4.24
C ALA A 41 6.19 -19.79 -5.18
N MET A 42 5.75 -18.62 -4.72
CA MET A 42 4.89 -17.70 -5.49
C MET A 42 5.65 -16.50 -6.05
N ASN A 43 6.96 -16.40 -5.79
CA ASN A 43 7.79 -15.27 -6.20
C ASN A 43 7.18 -13.91 -5.79
N LEU A 44 6.81 -13.82 -4.49
CA LEU A 44 6.14 -12.63 -3.94
C LEU A 44 7.12 -11.47 -3.72
N SER A 45 8.35 -11.79 -3.29
CA SER A 45 9.44 -10.87 -2.98
C SER A 45 10.78 -11.59 -3.12
N GLY A 46 11.89 -10.85 -3.08
CA GLY A 46 13.25 -11.40 -2.93
C GLY A 46 13.54 -11.95 -1.53
N ALA A 47 12.78 -11.50 -0.51
CA ALA A 47 12.93 -11.92 0.87
C ALA A 47 12.51 -13.39 1.07
N ARG A 48 13.16 -14.08 2.02
CA ARG A 48 12.92 -15.49 2.35
C ARG A 48 12.71 -15.74 3.84
N THR A 49 13.24 -14.87 4.67
CA THR A 49 13.19 -14.98 6.13
C THR A 49 12.37 -13.85 6.73
N ARG A 50 11.90 -14.03 7.97
CA ARG A 50 11.23 -13.00 8.76
C ARG A 50 12.02 -11.68 8.77
N ALA A 51 13.30 -11.75 9.08
CA ALA A 51 14.16 -10.57 9.16
C ALA A 51 14.27 -9.81 7.82
N GLU A 52 14.27 -10.53 6.69
CA GLU A 52 14.28 -9.91 5.36
C GLU A 52 12.93 -9.29 4.96
N PHE A 53 11.81 -9.76 5.53
CA PHE A 53 10.50 -9.16 5.30
C PHE A 53 10.25 -7.92 6.17
N LEU A 54 10.87 -7.81 7.34
CA LEU A 54 10.62 -6.72 8.28
C LEU A 54 10.82 -5.32 7.68
N PRO A 55 11.86 -5.02 6.87
CA PRO A 55 11.96 -3.74 6.17
C PRO A 55 10.80 -3.42 5.24
N GLN A 56 10.15 -4.43 4.64
CA GLN A 56 8.97 -4.24 3.79
C GLN A 56 7.71 -3.97 4.62
N VAL A 57 7.63 -4.57 5.81
CA VAL A 57 6.56 -4.28 6.78
C VAL A 57 6.67 -2.84 7.27
N LEU A 58 7.86 -2.41 7.68
CA LEU A 58 8.11 -1.02 8.12
C LEU A 58 7.77 0.00 7.03
N ASP A 59 8.11 -0.28 5.78
CA ASP A 59 7.77 0.54 4.62
C ASP A 59 6.24 0.65 4.39
N GLY A 60 5.53 -0.45 4.60
CA GLY A 60 4.06 -0.46 4.57
C GLY A 60 3.43 0.29 5.75
N LEU A 61 4.03 0.21 6.94
CA LEU A 61 3.61 0.97 8.10
C LEU A 61 3.84 2.48 7.92
N ASP A 62 4.98 2.89 7.33
CA ASP A 62 5.24 4.29 6.98
C ASP A 62 4.21 4.81 5.97
N THR A 63 3.82 3.96 5.01
CA THR A 63 2.76 4.28 4.05
C THR A 63 1.41 4.51 4.74
N ALA A 64 1.01 3.60 5.62
CA ALA A 64 -0.23 3.71 6.39
C ALA A 64 -0.21 4.94 7.32
N TRP A 65 0.91 5.17 8.01
CA TRP A 65 1.09 6.32 8.91
C TRP A 65 0.99 7.65 8.18
N LEU A 66 1.64 7.78 7.02
CA LEU A 66 1.61 9.00 6.21
C LEU A 66 0.18 9.33 5.76
N VAL A 67 -0.53 8.34 5.20
CA VAL A 67 -1.92 8.53 4.74
C VAL A 67 -2.83 8.85 5.92
N ARG A 68 -2.74 8.08 7.02
CA ARG A 68 -3.54 8.32 8.22
C ARG A 68 -3.38 9.73 8.76
N THR A 69 -2.15 10.24 8.82
CA THR A 69 -1.86 11.56 9.40
C THR A 69 -2.17 12.73 8.48
N LYS A 70 -2.19 12.53 7.15
CA LYS A 70 -2.32 13.60 6.17
C LYS A 70 -3.65 13.58 5.41
N VAL A 71 -4.29 12.44 5.28
CA VAL A 71 -5.59 12.27 4.62
C VAL A 71 -6.66 11.88 5.62
N GLY A 72 -6.34 10.96 6.52
CA GLY A 72 -7.25 10.41 7.49
C GLY A 72 -7.33 8.88 7.41
N GLU A 73 -8.24 8.33 8.22
CA GLU A 73 -8.54 6.91 8.28
C GLU A 73 -10.04 6.71 8.42
N GLY A 74 -10.61 5.79 7.65
CA GLY A 74 -12.01 5.45 7.75
C GLY A 74 -12.51 4.71 6.50
N PRO A 75 -13.66 4.05 6.61
CA PRO A 75 -14.24 3.28 5.50
C PRO A 75 -14.80 4.16 4.36
N GLU A 76 -14.96 5.47 4.61
CA GLU A 76 -15.34 6.46 3.60
C GLU A 76 -14.21 6.79 2.64
N LEU A 77 -12.97 6.53 3.01
CA LEU A 77 -11.80 6.68 2.14
C LEU A 77 -11.62 5.43 1.29
N ARG A 78 -11.54 5.61 -0.02
CA ARG A 78 -11.37 4.55 -1.01
C ARG A 78 -9.92 4.49 -1.48
N TRP A 79 -9.28 3.37 -1.23
CA TRP A 79 -7.87 3.16 -1.59
C TRP A 79 -7.72 2.04 -2.61
N VAL A 80 -7.18 2.36 -3.78
CA VAL A 80 -6.83 1.36 -4.79
C VAL A 80 -5.32 1.21 -4.86
N ASP A 81 -4.81 -0.03 -4.73
CA ASP A 81 -3.41 -0.35 -4.88
C ASP A 81 -3.16 -1.08 -6.21
N PHE A 82 -2.36 -0.48 -7.08
CA PHE A 82 -2.08 -0.98 -8.43
C PHE A 82 -0.82 -1.82 -8.46
N GLY A 83 -0.93 -3.06 -8.94
CA GLY A 83 0.19 -3.99 -9.00
C GLY A 83 0.61 -4.48 -7.62
N SER A 84 -0.36 -4.85 -6.79
CA SER A 84 -0.14 -5.18 -5.37
C SER A 84 0.86 -6.32 -5.12
N GLY A 85 1.14 -7.16 -6.10
CA GLY A 85 2.22 -8.13 -6.07
C GLY A 85 2.16 -9.11 -4.90
N GLY A 86 3.18 -9.05 -4.04
CA GLY A 86 3.24 -9.80 -2.79
C GLY A 86 2.47 -9.16 -1.63
N GLY A 87 1.75 -8.06 -1.88
CA GLY A 87 0.96 -7.34 -0.88
C GLY A 87 1.75 -6.25 -0.13
N PHE A 88 2.80 -5.70 -0.74
CA PHE A 88 3.57 -4.59 -0.18
C PHE A 88 3.37 -3.32 -1.01
N PRO A 89 2.80 -2.25 -0.40
CA PRO A 89 2.46 -2.06 1.02
C PRO A 89 1.06 -2.56 1.44
N SER A 90 0.20 -2.91 0.50
CA SER A 90 -1.26 -3.00 0.65
C SER A 90 -1.75 -3.95 1.75
N LEU A 91 -1.15 -5.13 1.94
CA LEU A 91 -1.53 -6.04 3.03
C LEU A 91 -1.13 -5.49 4.40
N VAL A 92 -0.01 -4.76 4.50
CA VAL A 92 0.38 -4.09 5.75
C VAL A 92 -0.62 -2.99 6.08
N VAL A 93 -0.96 -2.14 5.10
CA VAL A 93 -1.99 -1.10 5.24
C VAL A 93 -3.33 -1.71 5.68
N ALA A 94 -3.75 -2.80 5.03
CA ALA A 94 -4.97 -3.53 5.38
C ALA A 94 -4.94 -4.11 6.81
N ALA A 95 -3.78 -4.53 7.30
CA ALA A 95 -3.64 -5.09 8.64
C ALA A 95 -3.82 -4.05 9.74
N VAL A 96 -3.38 -2.80 9.51
CA VAL A 96 -3.29 -1.77 10.55
C VAL A 96 -4.36 -0.68 10.48
N GLY A 97 -5.05 -0.53 9.34
CA GLY A 97 -6.00 0.56 9.13
C GLY A 97 -7.42 0.10 8.75
N ALA A 98 -8.36 1.05 8.71
CA ALA A 98 -9.78 0.83 8.47
C ALA A 98 -10.27 1.34 7.09
N TRP A 99 -9.38 1.56 6.15
CA TRP A 99 -9.73 2.01 4.79
C TRP A 99 -10.53 0.97 4.00
N SER A 100 -11.45 1.44 3.18
CA SER A 100 -12.03 0.62 2.11
C SER A 100 -11.00 0.46 1.00
N MET A 101 -10.61 -0.78 0.69
CA MET A 101 -9.51 -1.02 -0.25
C MET A 101 -9.91 -1.93 -1.40
N MET A 102 -9.22 -1.74 -2.53
CA MET A 102 -9.22 -2.66 -3.66
C MET A 102 -7.77 -2.89 -4.12
N LEU A 103 -7.38 -4.14 -4.27
CA LEU A 103 -6.06 -4.56 -4.71
C LEU A 103 -6.14 -5.07 -6.14
N LEU A 104 -5.33 -4.50 -7.04
CA LEU A 104 -5.25 -4.91 -8.44
C LEU A 104 -3.90 -5.61 -8.70
N GLU A 105 -3.95 -6.85 -9.14
CA GLU A 105 -2.75 -7.64 -9.46
C GLU A 105 -2.99 -8.46 -10.73
N PRO A 106 -2.20 -8.27 -11.82
CA PRO A 106 -2.44 -8.96 -13.09
C PRO A 106 -2.13 -10.46 -13.07
N ARG A 107 -1.36 -10.95 -12.11
CA ARG A 107 -0.95 -12.36 -12.03
C ARG A 107 -1.88 -13.15 -11.13
N GLN A 108 -2.66 -14.07 -11.69
CA GLN A 108 -3.66 -14.85 -10.97
C GLN A 108 -3.13 -15.56 -9.71
N LYS A 109 -1.90 -16.12 -9.76
CA LYS A 109 -1.29 -16.75 -8.57
C LYS A 109 -1.10 -15.76 -7.41
N ARG A 110 -0.68 -14.52 -7.72
CA ARG A 110 -0.51 -13.47 -6.71
C ARG A 110 -1.84 -12.94 -6.22
N SER A 111 -2.84 -12.77 -7.11
CA SER A 111 -4.21 -12.41 -6.70
C SER A 111 -4.77 -13.45 -5.72
N GLY A 112 -4.62 -14.74 -5.99
CA GLY A 112 -5.03 -15.80 -5.07
C GLY A 112 -4.30 -15.76 -3.72
N PHE A 113 -3.01 -15.39 -3.71
CA PHE A 113 -2.28 -15.16 -2.45
C PHE A 113 -2.83 -13.97 -1.67
N LEU A 114 -3.10 -12.83 -2.34
CA LEU A 114 -3.68 -11.65 -1.70
C LEU A 114 -5.03 -11.97 -1.06
N GLU A 115 -5.90 -12.69 -1.75
CA GLU A 115 -7.18 -13.15 -1.20
C GLU A 115 -7.02 -14.06 0.01
N LEU A 116 -6.09 -15.03 -0.06
CA LEU A 116 -5.77 -15.89 1.07
C LEU A 116 -5.30 -15.07 2.28
N ALA A 117 -4.36 -14.16 2.07
CA ALA A 117 -3.78 -13.32 3.12
C ALA A 117 -4.84 -12.43 3.76
N LEU A 118 -5.68 -11.74 2.97
CA LEU A 118 -6.76 -10.90 3.48
C LEU A 118 -7.78 -11.68 4.31
N ARG A 119 -8.18 -12.88 3.86
CA ARG A 119 -9.07 -13.77 4.65
C ARG A 119 -8.41 -14.20 5.96
N SER A 120 -7.12 -14.53 5.93
CA SER A 120 -6.38 -14.99 7.12
C SER A 120 -6.29 -13.93 8.20
N ILE A 121 -6.22 -12.65 7.83
CA ILE A 121 -6.18 -11.51 8.78
C ILE A 121 -7.55 -10.91 9.08
N GLY A 122 -8.64 -11.57 8.69
CA GLY A 122 -10.00 -11.08 8.94
C GLY A 122 -10.41 -9.86 8.10
N ARG A 123 -9.74 -9.63 6.96
CA ARG A 123 -10.00 -8.50 6.03
C ARG A 123 -10.57 -8.96 4.69
N GLY A 124 -11.29 -10.06 4.68
CA GLY A 124 -11.85 -10.66 3.47
C GLY A 124 -12.87 -9.80 2.70
N SER A 125 -13.35 -8.69 3.27
CA SER A 125 -14.18 -7.69 2.59
C SER A 125 -13.39 -6.79 1.62
N ILE A 126 -12.07 -6.73 1.73
CA ILE A 126 -11.21 -6.00 0.79
C ILE A 126 -11.20 -6.73 -0.56
N GLY A 127 -11.52 -6.00 -1.62
CA GLY A 127 -11.61 -6.56 -2.97
C GLY A 127 -10.23 -6.85 -3.57
N VAL A 128 -10.07 -8.02 -4.17
CA VAL A 128 -8.91 -8.32 -5.03
C VAL A 128 -9.42 -8.55 -6.45
N ARG A 129 -8.78 -7.95 -7.44
CA ARG A 129 -9.14 -8.11 -8.85
C ARG A 129 -7.92 -8.47 -9.68
N THR A 130 -8.03 -9.50 -10.49
CA THR A 130 -7.01 -9.85 -11.48
C THR A 130 -7.18 -8.91 -12.67
N ALA A 131 -6.49 -7.77 -12.62
CA ALA A 131 -6.55 -6.73 -13.63
C ALA A 131 -5.20 -6.05 -13.81
N ARG A 132 -4.97 -5.50 -15.01
CA ARG A 132 -3.80 -4.68 -15.34
C ARG A 132 -4.28 -3.29 -15.71
N LEU A 133 -3.61 -2.26 -15.23
CA LEU A 133 -3.76 -0.91 -15.74
C LEU A 133 -3.06 -0.83 -17.10
N GLU A 134 -3.81 -0.61 -18.17
CA GLU A 134 -3.28 -0.45 -19.52
C GLU A 134 -2.98 1.02 -19.80
N ARG A 135 -1.76 1.29 -20.26
CA ARG A 135 -1.26 2.64 -20.50
C ARG A 135 -2.06 3.45 -21.53
N ALA A 136 -2.77 2.78 -22.42
CA ALA A 136 -3.50 3.42 -23.51
C ALA A 136 -4.90 3.93 -23.13
N THR A 137 -5.51 3.36 -22.10
CA THR A 137 -6.90 3.66 -21.75
C THR A 137 -7.07 4.30 -20.38
N TRP A 138 -6.08 4.13 -19.48
CA TRP A 138 -6.18 4.51 -18.06
C TRP A 138 -7.46 4.03 -17.39
N ASP A 139 -8.17 3.16 -18.10
CA ASP A 139 -9.46 2.64 -17.75
C ASP A 139 -9.27 1.27 -17.12
N THR A 140 -9.40 1.23 -15.82
CA THR A 140 -9.56 -0.01 -15.09
C THR A 140 -10.95 0.03 -14.52
N GLU A 141 -11.91 -0.52 -15.27
CA GLU A 141 -13.31 -0.65 -14.82
C GLU A 141 -13.43 -0.99 -13.32
N PRO A 142 -12.67 -1.97 -12.76
CA PRO A 142 -12.76 -2.24 -11.34
C PRO A 142 -12.39 -1.07 -10.44
N ALA A 143 -11.33 -0.29 -10.79
CA ALA A 143 -10.91 0.85 -9.99
C ALA A 143 -11.87 2.02 -10.14
N ASN A 144 -12.28 2.34 -11.37
CA ASN A 144 -13.19 3.43 -11.66
C ASN A 144 -14.53 3.21 -10.96
N GLY A 145 -15.14 2.03 -11.08
CA GLY A 145 -16.36 1.70 -10.36
C GLY A 145 -16.21 1.76 -8.85
N PHE A 146 -15.06 1.32 -8.31
CA PHE A 146 -14.81 1.39 -6.87
C PHE A 146 -14.62 2.82 -6.35
N LEU A 147 -14.07 3.72 -7.15
CA LEU A 147 -13.82 5.13 -6.78
C LEU A 147 -14.98 6.06 -7.13
N ALA A 148 -15.93 5.65 -8.00
CA ALA A 148 -16.97 6.52 -8.55
C ALA A 148 -17.89 7.14 -7.49
N ASP A 149 -18.19 6.39 -6.43
CA ASP A 149 -19.20 6.76 -5.43
C ASP A 149 -18.69 7.71 -4.34
N VAL A 150 -17.46 8.19 -4.45
CA VAL A 150 -16.88 9.12 -3.48
C VAL A 150 -16.23 10.32 -4.15
N ASP A 151 -16.19 11.44 -3.43
CA ASP A 151 -15.51 12.65 -3.87
C ASP A 151 -14.01 12.42 -4.06
N ALA A 152 -13.36 13.21 -4.91
CA ALA A 152 -11.95 13.03 -5.25
C ALA A 152 -11.04 13.08 -4.02
N ASP A 153 -11.30 13.98 -3.06
CA ASP A 153 -10.55 14.12 -1.82
C ASP A 153 -10.63 12.91 -0.87
N ARG A 154 -11.51 11.94 -1.18
CA ARG A 154 -11.64 10.65 -0.50
C ARG A 154 -11.01 9.48 -1.27
N ARG A 155 -10.39 9.77 -2.42
CA ARG A 155 -9.76 8.76 -3.28
C ARG A 155 -8.26 8.73 -3.05
N ILE A 156 -7.74 7.53 -2.83
CA ILE A 156 -6.31 7.28 -2.63
C ILE A 156 -5.89 6.21 -3.62
N VAL A 157 -4.77 6.43 -4.29
CA VAL A 157 -4.14 5.39 -5.12
C VAL A 157 -2.68 5.22 -4.77
N SER A 158 -2.22 3.99 -4.85
CA SER A 158 -0.82 3.61 -4.68
C SER A 158 -0.38 2.64 -5.76
N ALA A 159 0.91 2.69 -6.08
CA ALA A 159 1.61 1.65 -6.83
C ALA A 159 3.06 1.61 -6.35
N ARG A 160 3.63 0.42 -6.31
CA ARG A 160 5.03 0.24 -5.95
C ARG A 160 5.74 -0.60 -6.99
N ALA A 161 6.86 -0.08 -7.51
CA ALA A 161 7.72 -0.76 -8.49
C ALA A 161 6.96 -1.24 -9.76
N VAL A 162 5.92 -0.53 -10.17
CA VAL A 162 5.15 -0.80 -11.38
C VAL A 162 5.57 0.11 -12.52
N TRP A 163 5.76 1.40 -12.23
CA TRP A 163 6.18 2.44 -13.18
C TRP A 163 7.25 3.35 -12.56
N ALA A 164 7.92 4.15 -13.41
CA ALA A 164 8.70 5.28 -12.94
C ALA A 164 7.78 6.29 -12.23
N PRO A 165 8.27 7.04 -11.22
CA PRO A 165 7.43 7.95 -10.43
C PRO A 165 6.66 8.97 -11.25
N GLU A 166 7.27 9.56 -12.29
CA GLU A 166 6.62 10.53 -13.19
C GLU A 166 5.44 9.88 -13.94
N ALA A 167 5.68 8.72 -14.55
CA ALA A 167 4.63 8.00 -15.27
C ALA A 167 3.52 7.52 -14.33
N TRP A 168 3.85 7.14 -13.11
CA TRP A 168 2.85 6.78 -12.11
C TRP A 168 2.01 7.99 -11.71
N LEU A 169 2.63 9.13 -11.42
CA LEU A 169 1.92 10.34 -11.02
C LEU A 169 0.93 10.82 -12.10
N GLU A 170 1.36 10.83 -13.36
CA GLU A 170 0.48 11.15 -14.49
C GLU A 170 -0.74 10.24 -14.52
N ASN A 171 -0.53 8.94 -14.46
CA ASN A 171 -1.58 7.92 -14.54
C ASN A 171 -2.52 7.98 -13.34
N ALA A 172 -1.95 8.07 -12.16
CA ALA A 172 -2.68 8.15 -10.92
C ALA A 172 -3.60 9.36 -10.86
N SER A 173 -3.14 10.52 -11.37
CA SER A 173 -3.92 11.76 -11.40
C SER A 173 -5.18 11.61 -12.25
N HIS A 174 -5.12 10.88 -13.37
CA HIS A 174 -6.32 10.57 -14.17
C HIS A 174 -7.31 9.69 -13.41
N VAL A 175 -6.82 8.71 -12.64
CA VAL A 175 -7.67 7.75 -11.90
C VAL A 175 -8.36 8.41 -10.71
N VAL A 176 -7.63 9.17 -9.89
CA VAL A 176 -8.21 9.76 -8.66
C VAL A 176 -9.00 11.04 -8.93
N GLY A 177 -8.70 11.74 -10.01
CA GLY A 177 -9.25 13.07 -10.29
C GLY A 177 -8.61 14.18 -9.45
N THR A 178 -8.89 15.43 -9.82
CA THR A 178 -8.35 16.62 -9.15
C THR A 178 -8.73 16.64 -7.66
N GLY A 179 -7.73 16.76 -6.79
CA GLY A 179 -7.89 16.75 -5.34
C GLY A 179 -7.79 15.35 -4.70
N GLY A 180 -7.71 14.30 -5.50
CA GLY A 180 -7.42 12.95 -5.00
C GLY A 180 -5.95 12.77 -4.61
N HIS A 181 -5.64 11.70 -3.90
CA HIS A 181 -4.36 11.47 -3.27
C HIS A 181 -3.57 10.36 -3.96
N VAL A 182 -2.32 10.66 -4.30
CA VAL A 182 -1.39 9.71 -4.94
C VAL A 182 -0.25 9.40 -3.98
N VAL A 183 -0.05 8.12 -3.69
CA VAL A 183 1.09 7.65 -2.92
C VAL A 183 2.21 7.25 -3.88
N LEU A 184 3.39 7.85 -3.69
CA LEU A 184 4.62 7.54 -4.40
C LEU A 184 5.58 6.78 -3.48
N HIS A 185 6.20 5.74 -4.01
CA HIS A 185 7.32 5.04 -3.39
C HIS A 185 8.58 5.38 -4.17
N LEU A 186 9.42 6.24 -3.59
CA LEU A 186 10.64 6.75 -4.20
C LEU A 186 11.84 5.94 -3.70
N SER A 187 12.76 5.62 -4.61
CA SER A 187 14.00 4.90 -4.31
C SER A 187 15.21 5.85 -4.27
N GLY A 188 16.18 5.54 -3.43
CA GLY A 188 17.48 6.22 -3.41
C GLY A 188 17.39 7.72 -3.11
N ALA A 189 18.02 8.53 -3.94
CA ALA A 189 18.17 9.98 -3.77
C ALA A 189 17.06 10.81 -4.46
N GLU A 190 15.94 10.20 -4.84
CA GLU A 190 14.84 10.93 -5.45
C GLU A 190 14.19 11.87 -4.42
N SER A 191 14.12 13.16 -4.76
CA SER A 191 13.52 14.17 -3.89
C SER A 191 11.99 14.19 -4.06
N PRO A 192 11.21 14.05 -2.97
CA PRO A 192 9.75 14.14 -3.01
C PRO A 192 9.24 15.48 -3.57
N GLU A 193 9.98 16.56 -3.35
CA GLU A 193 9.63 17.92 -3.80
C GLU A 193 9.60 18.02 -5.34
N LYS A 194 10.42 17.24 -6.03
CA LYS A 194 10.42 17.13 -7.50
C LYS A 194 9.03 16.74 -8.03
N TYR A 195 8.27 15.99 -7.26
CA TYR A 195 6.95 15.48 -7.61
C TYR A 195 5.81 16.30 -7.02
N GLY A 196 6.10 17.43 -6.38
CA GLY A 196 5.08 18.24 -5.73
C GLY A 196 4.47 17.59 -4.50
N ALA A 197 5.24 16.76 -3.79
CA ALA A 197 4.77 16.09 -2.58
C ALA A 197 4.43 17.11 -1.49
N ARG A 198 3.20 17.05 -0.97
CA ARG A 198 2.79 17.87 0.17
C ARG A 198 3.24 17.31 1.52
N ALA A 199 3.61 16.04 1.53
CA ALA A 199 4.17 15.36 2.70
C ALA A 199 4.98 14.15 2.28
N SER A 200 5.99 13.81 3.06
CA SER A 200 6.80 12.61 2.85
C SER A 200 7.31 12.06 4.17
N VAL A 201 7.73 10.81 4.13
CA VAL A 201 8.37 10.12 5.25
C VAL A 201 9.50 9.24 4.73
N ALA A 202 10.68 9.37 5.35
CA ALA A 202 11.77 8.44 5.09
C ALA A 202 11.40 7.05 5.62
N SER A 203 11.60 6.05 4.81
CA SER A 203 11.32 4.65 5.12
C SER A 203 12.58 3.80 5.00
N GLN A 204 12.52 2.53 5.39
CA GLN A 204 13.66 1.60 5.30
C GLN A 204 14.18 1.36 3.88
N ARG A 205 13.36 1.61 2.86
CA ARG A 205 13.66 1.30 1.46
C ARG A 205 13.63 2.52 0.53
N GLY A 206 13.60 3.71 1.10
CA GLY A 206 13.55 4.96 0.34
C GLY A 206 12.66 6.00 1.01
N THR A 207 11.79 6.63 0.25
CA THR A 207 10.85 7.64 0.74
C THR A 207 9.44 7.32 0.27
N VAL A 208 8.47 7.39 1.19
CA VAL A 208 7.06 7.40 0.84
C VAL A 208 6.60 8.86 0.79
N ALA A 209 6.00 9.26 -0.32
CA ALA A 209 5.53 10.63 -0.53
C ALA A 209 4.03 10.64 -0.89
N LEU A 210 3.35 11.69 -0.46
CA LEU A 210 1.95 11.94 -0.75
C LEU A 210 1.81 13.20 -1.61
N VAL A 211 1.18 13.04 -2.75
CA VAL A 211 0.92 14.10 -3.73
C VAL A 211 -0.58 14.23 -3.91
N ASP A 212 -1.09 15.47 -3.96
CA ASP A 212 -2.48 15.73 -4.37
C ASP A 212 -2.53 15.86 -5.89
N ALA A 213 -3.43 15.12 -6.52
CA ALA A 213 -3.61 15.17 -7.97
C ALA A 213 -4.08 16.55 -8.40
N GLN A 214 -3.33 17.16 -9.31
CA GLN A 214 -3.65 18.46 -9.90
C GLN A 214 -4.40 18.26 -11.22
N ARG A 215 -5.13 19.28 -11.67
CA ARG A 215 -5.72 19.27 -13.00
C ARG A 215 -4.60 19.06 -14.03
N ALA A 216 -4.76 18.06 -14.88
CA ALA A 216 -3.96 17.98 -16.09
C ALA A 216 -4.21 19.27 -16.90
N GLY A 217 -3.17 20.06 -17.13
CA GLY A 217 -3.22 21.29 -17.90
C GLY A 217 -3.50 21.00 -19.37
#